data_0a55cb90173a53186621d10b3b6ff5e7
#
_entry.id   0a55cb90173a53186621d10b3b6ff5e7
#
_cell.length_a   1.000
_cell.length_b   1.000
_cell.length_c   1.000
_cell.angle_alpha   90.00
_cell.angle_beta   90.00
_cell.angle_gamma   90.00
#
_symmetry.space_group_name_H-M   'P 1'
#
loop_
_entity.id
_entity.type
_entity.pdbx_description
1 polymer ?
#
loop_
_entity_poly.entity_id
_entity_poly.type
_entity_poly.pdbx_seq_one_letter_code
_entity_poly.pdbx_strand_id
1 'polypeptide(L)'
;MHNDFGNAVNEYFVREFRRLYKERKARINALKTPEAVLEYAKQAQKRIRELFDLEKLPRTPLNPKVTGSHTYKYYTKQNIIFESLPGYYVTANLYLPSDMTGPVPAVLHLCGHNQDAKSCTNGVSFNVGTAANGIAVLSFDPVCQGERFLHFMENEKNLCGAHNTIGKELLLYGEHFPAWRAWDALRAVDLLCEMPEIDSSKIMLTGCSGGGTMTTWVNALEDRLIASAPSCAVTLWRRTVENENPIDAEQLPPDLAGEGYDMADFLIASLPRPILVSGEVNDFFDVRGQQEVGREMEMLSSIVNAPIKSTFFTGPHPHALQREQREAIRAFFFKASGVTPRGICEDDIPRPATEEKLAAPDGDVFKIPGNRSALTIMKERCNAVISARKALSKAELAQVLKKCLALPGDIPVPEDYRRLPLHIFREGTEDIINRYLIENEERMLCVLNALTGTADYQVPQCKEAVLYLPDVECIEMETLPEEFYKGKILFGIDTFGVGNMIPTSCGVSSRKPGDFYGAYWHFAGLSVMLGKSFPGLQMEGILAALKLLKAQGTENVTLIGRGYGAILGTYTALLAEDMVEKTILLDAPCAFEELVGTYNTFSFAGILPNILKYADWLDIAKAVNAEFR
;
A
#
# COMPACT_ATOMS: atom_id res chain seq x y z
N MET A 1 -27.51 -19.54 -12.19
CA MET A 1 -27.65 -18.09 -11.99
C MET A 1 -27.00 -17.79 -10.64
N HIS A 2 -25.81 -17.20 -10.64
CA HIS A 2 -25.14 -16.81 -9.40
C HIS A 2 -25.66 -15.44 -8.95
N ASN A 3 -26.01 -15.31 -7.68
CA ASN A 3 -26.23 -14.00 -7.11
C ASN A 3 -24.85 -13.35 -7.02
N ASP A 4 -24.66 -12.26 -7.76
CA ASP A 4 -23.42 -11.51 -7.74
C ASP A 4 -23.48 -10.47 -6.62
N PHE A 5 -22.91 -10.80 -5.47
CA PHE A 5 -22.74 -9.86 -4.35
C PHE A 5 -21.39 -9.14 -4.39
N GLY A 6 -20.61 -9.36 -5.43
CA GLY A 6 -19.30 -8.76 -5.56
C GLY A 6 -19.33 -7.24 -5.57
N ASN A 7 -20.37 -6.62 -6.16
CA ASN A 7 -20.54 -5.17 -6.11
C ASN A 7 -20.69 -4.64 -4.68
N ALA A 8 -21.29 -5.41 -3.76
CA ALA A 8 -21.48 -4.98 -2.39
C ALA A 8 -20.15 -4.72 -1.65
N VAL A 9 -19.10 -5.46 -2.00
CA VAL A 9 -17.76 -5.25 -1.45
C VAL A 9 -17.18 -3.92 -1.93
N ASN A 10 -17.24 -3.67 -3.23
CA ASN A 10 -16.77 -2.40 -3.79
C ASN A 10 -17.60 -1.21 -3.28
N GLU A 11 -18.94 -1.34 -3.24
CA GLU A 11 -19.84 -0.31 -2.70
C GLU A 11 -19.55 0.03 -1.24
N TYR A 12 -19.17 -0.95 -0.43
CA TYR A 12 -18.75 -0.70 0.95
C TYR A 12 -17.55 0.25 1.00
N PHE A 13 -16.48 -0.03 0.25
CA PHE A 13 -15.30 0.82 0.22
C PHE A 13 -15.60 2.20 -0.38
N VAL A 14 -16.32 2.26 -1.50
CA VAL A 14 -16.72 3.53 -2.13
C VAL A 14 -17.51 4.41 -1.15
N ARG A 15 -18.46 3.82 -0.41
CA ARG A 15 -19.24 4.56 0.60
C ARG A 15 -18.36 5.08 1.73
N GLU A 16 -17.45 4.26 2.27
CA GLU A 16 -16.55 4.67 3.34
C GLU A 16 -15.63 5.81 2.90
N PHE A 17 -14.98 5.71 1.75
CA PHE A 17 -14.12 6.77 1.24
C PHE A 17 -14.89 8.05 0.89
N ARG A 18 -16.14 7.95 0.43
CA ARG A 18 -17.01 9.14 0.22
C ARG A 18 -17.41 9.80 1.53
N ARG A 19 -17.70 9.03 2.57
CA ARG A 19 -17.99 9.54 3.91
C ARG A 19 -16.80 10.31 4.47
N LEU A 20 -15.62 9.68 4.49
CA LEU A 20 -14.37 10.27 4.96
C LEU A 20 -13.98 11.53 4.18
N TYR A 21 -14.11 11.50 2.86
CA TYR A 21 -13.90 12.68 2.02
C TYR A 21 -14.84 13.83 2.42
N LYS A 22 -16.13 13.56 2.62
CA LYS A 22 -17.12 14.58 3.00
C LYS A 22 -16.77 15.23 4.34
N GLU A 23 -16.39 14.43 5.32
CA GLU A 23 -15.96 14.88 6.65
C GLU A 23 -14.68 15.71 6.57
N ARG A 24 -13.67 15.21 5.85
CA ARG A 24 -12.42 15.96 5.61
C ARG A 24 -12.71 17.30 4.93
N LYS A 25 -13.50 17.30 3.87
CA LYS A 25 -13.85 18.52 3.14
C LYS A 25 -14.53 19.57 4.03
N ALA A 26 -15.38 19.14 4.95
CA ALA A 26 -15.99 20.03 5.92
C ALA A 26 -14.92 20.66 6.86
N ARG A 27 -13.95 19.85 7.34
CA ARG A 27 -12.82 20.35 8.14
C ARG A 27 -11.99 21.38 7.39
N ILE A 28 -11.56 21.06 6.15
CA ILE A 28 -10.77 21.98 5.32
C ILE A 28 -11.53 23.28 5.04
N ASN A 29 -12.82 23.20 4.74
CA ASN A 29 -13.65 24.37 4.48
C ASN A 29 -13.85 25.27 5.72
N ALA A 30 -13.64 24.73 6.92
CA ALA A 30 -13.70 25.50 8.18
C ALA A 30 -12.41 26.30 8.45
N LEU A 31 -11.30 26.02 7.77
CA LEU A 31 -10.02 26.72 7.93
C LEU A 31 -10.08 28.09 7.24
N LYS A 32 -10.30 29.16 8.03
CA LYS A 32 -10.49 30.53 7.51
C LYS A 32 -9.40 31.51 7.90
N THR A 33 -8.52 31.15 8.84
CA THR A 33 -7.43 32.01 9.30
C THR A 33 -6.07 31.35 9.11
N PRO A 34 -5.00 32.14 8.99
CA PRO A 34 -3.62 31.60 8.88
C PRO A 34 -3.28 30.63 10.02
N GLU A 35 -3.67 30.98 11.25
CA GLU A 35 -3.38 30.20 12.45
C GLU A 35 -4.07 28.83 12.38
N ALA A 36 -5.36 28.79 11.97
CA ALA A 36 -6.12 27.54 11.83
C ALA A 36 -5.51 26.63 10.75
N VAL A 37 -5.08 27.18 9.62
CA VAL A 37 -4.43 26.42 8.54
C VAL A 37 -3.09 25.86 9.00
N LEU A 38 -2.24 26.68 9.64
CA LEU A 38 -0.92 26.24 10.10
C LEU A 38 -1.01 25.22 11.24
N GLU A 39 -1.98 25.36 12.13
CA GLU A 39 -2.22 24.37 13.18
C GLU A 39 -2.67 23.03 12.58
N TYR A 40 -3.58 23.05 11.60
CA TYR A 40 -3.99 21.84 10.89
C TYR A 40 -2.80 21.19 10.16
N ALA A 41 -1.98 21.98 9.47
CA ALA A 41 -0.77 21.51 8.78
C ALA A 41 0.19 20.82 9.75
N LYS A 42 0.42 21.42 10.91
CA LYS A 42 1.28 20.86 11.97
C LYS A 42 0.74 19.53 12.51
N GLN A 43 -0.58 19.44 12.74
CA GLN A 43 -1.23 18.21 13.21
C GLN A 43 -1.11 17.10 12.15
N ALA A 44 -1.36 17.41 10.87
CA ALA A 44 -1.19 16.47 9.77
C ALA A 44 0.26 16.01 9.66
N GLN A 45 1.25 16.91 9.70
CA GLN A 45 2.66 16.57 9.65
C GLN A 45 3.05 15.65 10.81
N LYS A 46 2.65 16.00 12.04
CA LYS A 46 2.93 15.18 13.22
C LYS A 46 2.40 13.76 13.03
N ARG A 47 1.13 13.61 12.62
CA ARG A 47 0.51 12.30 12.46
C ARG A 47 1.18 11.48 11.35
N ILE A 48 1.52 12.11 10.22
CA ILE A 48 2.25 11.46 9.13
C ILE A 48 3.62 10.98 9.60
N ARG A 49 4.39 11.80 10.34
CA ARG A 49 5.69 11.42 10.88
C ARG A 49 5.60 10.26 11.87
N GLU A 50 4.59 10.27 12.75
CA GLU A 50 4.32 9.17 13.67
C GLU A 50 4.04 7.85 12.94
N LEU A 51 3.30 7.89 11.82
CA LEU A 51 3.02 6.72 11.01
C LEU A 51 4.27 6.19 10.31
N PHE A 52 5.00 7.08 9.66
CA PHE A 52 6.21 6.69 8.91
C PHE A 52 7.34 6.26 9.84
N ASP A 53 7.40 6.79 11.05
CA ASP A 53 8.31 6.39 12.15
C ASP A 53 9.78 6.26 11.71
N LEU A 54 10.21 7.14 10.79
CA LEU A 54 11.56 7.11 10.20
C LEU A 54 12.63 7.72 11.11
N GLU A 55 12.22 8.49 12.12
CA GLU A 55 13.15 9.12 13.07
C GLU A 55 13.87 8.09 13.96
N LYS A 56 13.30 6.90 14.11
CA LYS A 56 13.95 5.77 14.81
C LYS A 56 15.13 5.16 14.05
N LEU A 57 15.22 5.39 12.73
CA LEU A 57 16.27 4.81 11.91
C LEU A 57 17.56 5.63 12.07
N PRO A 58 18.71 4.98 12.32
CA PRO A 58 19.97 5.70 12.50
C PRO A 58 20.44 6.31 11.20
N ARG A 59 20.79 7.60 11.22
CA ARG A 59 21.46 8.28 10.11
C ARG A 59 22.95 7.92 10.13
N THR A 60 23.28 6.79 9.51
CA THR A 60 24.67 6.33 9.35
C THR A 60 25.39 7.12 8.25
N PRO A 61 26.74 7.12 8.20
CA PRO A 61 27.49 7.74 7.11
C PRO A 61 27.01 7.27 5.74
N LEU A 62 26.89 8.18 4.79
CA LEU A 62 26.44 7.89 3.42
C LEU A 62 27.50 7.22 2.55
N ASN A 63 28.78 7.37 2.90
CA ASN A 63 29.93 6.82 2.19
C ASN A 63 29.86 7.03 0.65
N PRO A 64 29.61 8.25 0.15
CA PRO A 64 29.40 8.48 -1.28
C PRO A 64 30.65 8.17 -2.08
N LYS A 65 30.46 7.51 -3.24
CA LYS A 65 31.52 7.25 -4.22
C LYS A 65 31.10 7.73 -5.59
N VAL A 66 31.87 8.60 -6.20
CA VAL A 66 31.74 8.93 -7.62
C VAL A 66 32.39 7.81 -8.43
N THR A 67 31.60 7.09 -9.20
CA THR A 67 32.06 5.93 -10.01
C THR A 67 32.30 6.28 -11.48
N GLY A 68 31.80 7.45 -11.92
CA GLY A 68 32.03 7.95 -13.27
C GLY A 68 31.68 9.44 -13.35
N SER A 69 32.33 10.16 -14.26
CA SER A 69 32.06 11.57 -14.52
C SER A 69 32.18 11.87 -16.00
N HIS A 70 31.17 12.57 -16.55
CA HIS A 70 31.08 12.90 -17.97
C HIS A 70 30.71 14.38 -18.12
N THR A 71 31.53 15.12 -18.85
CA THR A 71 31.31 16.55 -19.10
C THR A 71 30.68 16.77 -20.47
N TYR A 72 29.58 17.49 -20.49
CA TYR A 72 28.86 17.93 -21.68
C TYR A 72 28.93 19.44 -21.83
N LYS A 73 28.44 19.95 -22.94
CA LYS A 73 28.51 21.41 -23.23
C LYS A 73 27.88 22.28 -22.13
N TYR A 74 26.81 21.85 -21.52
CA TYR A 74 26.01 22.67 -20.60
C TYR A 74 25.94 22.13 -19.17
N TYR A 75 26.43 20.93 -18.91
CA TYR A 75 26.41 20.29 -17.60
C TYR A 75 27.50 19.22 -17.46
N THR A 76 27.82 18.89 -16.23
CA THR A 76 28.61 17.68 -15.90
C THR A 76 27.72 16.68 -15.20
N LYS A 77 27.79 15.41 -15.60
CA LYS A 77 27.07 14.32 -14.96
C LYS A 77 28.04 13.43 -14.18
N GLN A 78 27.71 13.13 -12.94
CA GLN A 78 28.42 12.18 -12.10
C GLN A 78 27.55 10.98 -11.77
N ASN A 79 28.13 9.77 -11.81
CA ASN A 79 27.52 8.55 -11.28
C ASN A 79 27.96 8.40 -9.83
N ILE A 80 26.99 8.18 -8.93
CA ILE A 80 27.25 8.13 -7.49
C ILE A 80 26.62 6.86 -6.93
N ILE A 81 27.33 6.21 -6.01
CA ILE A 81 26.80 5.17 -5.13
C ILE A 81 26.90 5.71 -3.71
N PHE A 82 25.83 5.57 -2.92
CA PHE A 82 25.83 5.90 -1.51
C PHE A 82 25.07 4.87 -0.68
N GLU A 83 25.28 4.85 0.63
CA GLU A 83 24.57 3.95 1.55
C GLU A 83 23.41 4.66 2.23
N SER A 84 22.17 4.22 2.00
CA SER A 84 21.03 4.72 2.76
C SER A 84 20.85 4.02 4.12
N LEU A 85 21.33 2.78 4.21
CA LEU A 85 21.56 1.99 5.43
C LEU A 85 22.91 1.28 5.28
N PRO A 86 23.54 0.81 6.37
CA PRO A 86 24.82 0.11 6.27
C PRO A 86 24.80 -1.07 5.29
N GLY A 87 25.62 -1.00 4.25
CA GLY A 87 25.71 -2.00 3.19
C GLY A 87 24.49 -2.03 2.25
N TYR A 88 23.57 -1.08 2.34
CA TYR A 88 22.43 -0.99 1.43
C TYR A 88 22.65 0.19 0.46
N TYR A 89 23.13 -0.16 -0.72
CA TYR A 89 23.58 0.80 -1.70
C TYR A 89 22.45 1.37 -2.55
N VAL A 90 22.56 2.67 -2.82
CA VAL A 90 21.69 3.44 -3.72
C VAL A 90 22.53 3.98 -4.85
N THR A 91 22.12 3.72 -6.08
CA THR A 91 22.75 4.22 -7.30
C THR A 91 22.07 5.51 -7.76
N ALA A 92 22.85 6.55 -8.06
CA ALA A 92 22.35 7.86 -8.40
C ALA A 92 23.12 8.50 -9.56
N ASN A 93 22.49 9.47 -10.23
CA ASN A 93 23.13 10.38 -11.18
C ASN A 93 22.93 11.82 -10.70
N LEU A 94 24.03 12.53 -10.53
CA LEU A 94 24.06 13.96 -10.23
C LEU A 94 24.39 14.73 -11.51
N TYR A 95 23.56 15.71 -11.83
CA TYR A 95 23.74 16.63 -12.96
C TYR A 95 24.04 18.02 -12.41
N LEU A 96 25.25 18.51 -12.65
CA LEU A 96 25.73 19.83 -12.19
C LEU A 96 25.76 20.82 -13.37
N PRO A 97 25.30 22.06 -13.22
CA PRO A 97 25.46 23.08 -14.26
C PRO A 97 26.92 23.29 -14.63
N SER A 98 27.21 23.56 -15.91
CA SER A 98 28.52 24.08 -16.29
C SER A 98 28.72 25.50 -15.78
N ASP A 99 29.98 25.93 -15.63
CA ASP A 99 30.40 27.31 -15.27
C ASP A 99 29.83 27.79 -13.93
N MET A 100 29.77 26.91 -12.94
CA MET A 100 29.38 27.25 -11.58
C MET A 100 30.45 28.15 -10.95
N THR A 101 30.01 29.25 -10.35
CA THR A 101 30.90 30.18 -9.59
C THR A 101 30.78 30.01 -8.07
N GLY A 102 29.95 29.09 -7.61
CA GLY A 102 29.69 28.75 -6.22
C GLY A 102 28.60 27.69 -6.11
N PRO A 103 28.16 27.37 -4.88
CA PRO A 103 27.06 26.40 -4.67
C PRO A 103 25.78 26.82 -5.38
N VAL A 104 25.08 25.86 -5.98
CA VAL A 104 23.83 26.07 -6.73
C VAL A 104 22.66 25.38 -6.05
N PRO A 105 21.41 25.86 -6.22
CA PRO A 105 20.21 25.13 -5.80
C PRO A 105 20.13 23.75 -6.44
N ALA A 106 19.47 22.82 -5.76
CA ALA A 106 19.30 21.46 -6.27
C ALA A 106 17.85 20.98 -6.27
N VAL A 107 17.54 20.10 -7.23
CA VAL A 107 16.31 19.33 -7.27
C VAL A 107 16.65 17.86 -7.00
N LEU A 108 15.96 17.24 -6.04
CA LEU A 108 15.87 15.79 -5.95
C LEU A 108 14.74 15.33 -6.86
N HIS A 109 15.08 14.58 -7.91
CA HIS A 109 14.11 14.03 -8.86
C HIS A 109 13.89 12.55 -8.60
N LEU A 110 12.69 12.19 -8.14
CA LEU A 110 12.26 10.84 -7.79
C LEU A 110 11.67 10.12 -9.00
N CYS A 111 12.12 8.88 -9.23
CA CYS A 111 11.70 8.10 -10.38
C CYS A 111 10.37 7.40 -10.13
N GLY A 112 9.49 7.39 -11.16
CA GLY A 112 8.29 6.57 -11.20
C GLY A 112 8.58 5.10 -11.53
N HIS A 113 7.52 4.31 -11.72
CA HIS A 113 7.62 2.90 -12.09
C HIS A 113 8.14 2.74 -13.52
N ASN A 114 9.45 2.63 -13.66
CA ASN A 114 10.14 2.37 -14.91
C ASN A 114 11.34 1.46 -14.64
N GLN A 115 11.57 0.48 -15.50
CA GLN A 115 12.70 -0.44 -15.36
C GLN A 115 14.04 0.29 -15.41
N ASP A 116 14.13 1.36 -16.24
CA ASP A 116 15.34 2.16 -16.40
C ASP A 116 15.52 3.19 -15.27
N ALA A 117 14.52 3.36 -14.40
CA ALA A 117 14.51 4.26 -13.24
C ALA A 117 15.15 5.63 -13.51
N LYS A 118 16.28 5.97 -12.85
CA LYS A 118 16.99 7.24 -13.05
C LYS A 118 17.49 7.47 -14.49
N SER A 119 17.50 6.43 -15.29
CA SER A 119 17.97 6.45 -16.70
C SER A 119 16.82 6.61 -17.70
N CYS A 120 15.55 6.67 -17.26
CA CYS A 120 14.40 6.80 -18.15
C CYS A 120 14.44 8.11 -18.95
N THR A 121 14.03 8.05 -20.22
CA THR A 121 14.20 9.14 -21.19
C THR A 121 13.58 10.46 -20.75
N ASN A 122 12.33 10.48 -20.27
CA ASN A 122 11.65 11.70 -19.85
C ASN A 122 12.28 12.31 -18.59
N GLY A 123 12.70 11.45 -17.64
CA GLY A 123 13.43 11.86 -16.45
C GLY A 123 14.78 12.48 -16.78
N VAL A 124 15.56 11.84 -17.66
CA VAL A 124 16.85 12.39 -18.14
C VAL A 124 16.64 13.73 -18.83
N SER A 125 15.58 13.88 -19.66
CA SER A 125 15.26 15.15 -20.31
C SER A 125 14.98 16.27 -19.31
N PHE A 126 14.22 15.98 -18.24
CA PHE A 126 14.01 16.92 -17.14
C PHE A 126 15.34 17.27 -16.45
N ASN A 127 16.17 16.27 -16.13
CA ASN A 127 17.41 16.44 -15.38
C ASN A 127 18.42 17.32 -16.16
N VAL A 128 18.69 16.98 -17.43
CA VAL A 128 19.64 17.76 -18.24
C VAL A 128 19.13 19.15 -18.56
N GLY A 129 17.79 19.31 -18.81
CA GLY A 129 17.18 20.61 -19.05
C GLY A 129 17.23 21.53 -17.85
N THR A 130 17.11 20.99 -16.65
CA THR A 130 17.20 21.72 -15.38
C THR A 130 18.65 22.10 -15.08
N ALA A 131 19.58 21.15 -15.21
CA ALA A 131 21.00 21.38 -14.96
C ALA A 131 21.61 22.38 -15.95
N ALA A 132 21.36 22.24 -17.25
CA ALA A 132 21.81 23.18 -18.27
C ALA A 132 21.37 24.61 -17.99
N ASN A 133 20.24 24.81 -17.35
CA ASN A 133 19.68 26.12 -17.02
C ASN A 133 20.03 26.64 -15.62
N GLY A 134 20.89 25.97 -14.85
CA GLY A 134 21.52 26.54 -13.65
C GLY A 134 21.08 25.96 -12.31
N ILE A 135 20.31 24.88 -12.25
CA ILE A 135 19.91 24.17 -11.02
C ILE A 135 20.40 22.73 -11.09
N ALA A 136 21.16 22.28 -10.10
CA ALA A 136 21.63 20.89 -10.02
C ALA A 136 20.46 19.90 -9.87
N VAL A 137 20.63 18.66 -10.35
CA VAL A 137 19.63 17.61 -10.19
C VAL A 137 20.28 16.32 -9.73
N LEU A 138 19.78 15.75 -8.65
CA LEU A 138 20.10 14.38 -8.22
C LEU A 138 18.90 13.49 -8.54
N SER A 139 19.14 12.37 -9.21
CA SER A 139 18.13 11.33 -9.43
C SER A 139 18.73 9.98 -9.07
N PHE A 140 17.97 9.11 -8.39
CA PHE A 140 18.46 7.81 -7.94
C PHE A 140 17.50 6.68 -8.33
N ASP A 141 18.01 5.45 -8.31
CA ASP A 141 17.20 4.25 -8.51
C ASP A 141 16.46 3.91 -7.23
N PRO A 142 15.11 3.88 -7.23
CA PRO A 142 14.34 3.42 -6.08
C PRO A 142 14.61 1.94 -5.79
N VAL A 143 14.21 1.48 -4.62
CA VAL A 143 14.24 0.06 -4.27
C VAL A 143 13.54 -0.77 -5.35
N CYS A 144 14.14 -1.88 -5.74
CA CYS A 144 13.68 -2.80 -6.78
C CYS A 144 13.61 -2.23 -8.22
N GLN A 145 14.26 -1.11 -8.50
CA GLN A 145 14.27 -0.50 -9.84
C GLN A 145 15.69 -0.18 -10.32
N GLY A 146 15.87 -0.06 -11.64
CA GLY A 146 17.15 0.28 -12.23
C GLY A 146 18.25 -0.70 -11.85
N GLU A 147 19.40 -0.17 -11.39
CA GLU A 147 20.55 -0.97 -10.96
C GLU A 147 20.34 -1.68 -9.60
N ARG A 148 19.20 -1.42 -8.92
CA ARG A 148 18.80 -2.04 -7.64
C ARG A 148 17.72 -3.10 -7.81
N PHE A 149 17.54 -3.60 -9.02
CA PHE A 149 16.52 -4.61 -9.32
C PHE A 149 16.81 -5.92 -8.59
N LEU A 150 15.81 -6.49 -7.92
CA LEU A 150 15.95 -7.78 -7.25
C LEU A 150 15.79 -8.93 -8.24
N HIS A 151 16.80 -9.79 -8.33
CA HIS A 151 16.86 -10.92 -9.26
C HIS A 151 16.18 -12.18 -8.70
N PHE A 152 15.02 -12.07 -8.06
CA PHE A 152 14.32 -13.27 -7.61
C PHE A 152 13.37 -13.88 -8.64
N MET A 153 13.25 -13.26 -9.79
CA MET A 153 12.49 -13.79 -10.92
C MET A 153 13.41 -13.82 -12.14
N GLU A 154 13.94 -15.00 -12.46
CA GLU A 154 14.95 -15.17 -13.53
C GLU A 154 14.48 -14.67 -14.90
N ASN A 155 13.17 -14.55 -15.16
CA ASN A 155 12.62 -14.20 -16.46
C ASN A 155 11.67 -13.00 -16.49
N GLU A 156 11.36 -12.36 -15.38
CA GLU A 156 10.43 -11.21 -15.35
C GLU A 156 10.98 -10.05 -14.53
N LYS A 157 11.33 -8.98 -15.22
CA LYS A 157 11.56 -7.67 -14.61
C LYS A 157 10.21 -7.04 -14.17
N ASN A 158 9.47 -7.76 -13.31
CA ASN A 158 8.21 -7.28 -12.75
C ASN A 158 8.48 -6.44 -11.51
N LEU A 159 8.77 -5.18 -11.71
CA LEU A 159 9.05 -4.26 -10.62
C LEU A 159 7.84 -4.05 -9.68
N CYS A 160 6.62 -4.02 -10.23
CA CYS A 160 5.40 -3.92 -9.43
C CYS A 160 5.19 -5.17 -8.56
N GLY A 161 5.49 -6.35 -9.10
CA GLY A 161 5.48 -7.59 -8.32
C GLY A 161 6.48 -7.57 -7.16
N ALA A 162 7.68 -7.02 -7.38
CA ALA A 162 8.69 -6.85 -6.34
C ALA A 162 8.22 -5.88 -5.24
N HIS A 163 7.69 -4.71 -5.61
CA HIS A 163 7.12 -3.73 -4.68
C HIS A 163 5.99 -4.33 -3.84
N ASN A 164 5.08 -5.04 -4.49
CA ASN A 164 3.90 -5.59 -3.85
C ASN A 164 4.25 -6.77 -2.93
N THR A 165 5.23 -7.61 -3.31
CA THR A 165 5.74 -8.67 -2.43
C THR A 165 6.35 -8.07 -1.16
N ILE A 166 7.27 -7.13 -1.30
CA ILE A 166 7.89 -6.45 -0.15
C ILE A 166 6.82 -5.74 0.68
N GLY A 167 5.93 -4.99 0.04
CA GLY A 167 4.95 -4.14 0.72
C GLY A 167 3.99 -4.91 1.61
N LYS A 168 3.45 -6.06 1.15
CA LYS A 168 2.57 -6.89 1.97
C LYS A 168 3.29 -7.52 3.16
N GLU A 169 4.54 -7.96 2.96
CA GLU A 169 5.32 -8.62 4.01
C GLU A 169 5.74 -7.66 5.13
N LEU A 170 6.08 -6.41 4.79
CA LEU A 170 6.43 -5.38 5.77
C LEU A 170 5.32 -5.17 6.80
N LEU A 171 4.06 -5.25 6.38
CA LEU A 171 2.90 -5.06 7.26
C LEU A 171 2.84 -6.12 8.36
N LEU A 172 3.32 -7.34 8.13
CA LEU A 172 3.28 -8.43 9.12
C LEU A 172 3.98 -8.05 10.43
N TYR A 173 5.09 -7.31 10.36
CA TYR A 173 5.86 -6.90 11.53
C TYR A 173 5.83 -5.39 11.82
N GLY A 174 4.91 -4.68 11.14
CA GLY A 174 4.54 -3.29 11.42
C GLY A 174 5.43 -2.25 10.80
N GLU A 175 6.01 -2.55 9.66
CA GLU A 175 6.59 -1.59 8.73
C GLU A 175 5.69 -1.48 7.49
N HIS A 176 5.94 -0.50 6.62
CA HIS A 176 5.19 -0.32 5.38
C HIS A 176 6.06 0.25 4.26
N PHE A 177 5.74 -0.09 3.02
CA PHE A 177 6.55 0.22 1.86
C PHE A 177 6.69 1.72 1.55
N PRO A 178 5.66 2.58 1.76
CA PRO A 178 5.83 4.03 1.68
C PRO A 178 7.00 4.57 2.52
N ALA A 179 7.17 4.07 3.75
CA ALA A 179 8.27 4.48 4.63
C ALA A 179 9.65 4.05 4.10
N TRP A 180 9.75 2.84 3.57
CA TRP A 180 11.00 2.32 2.97
C TRP A 180 11.46 3.16 1.78
N ARG A 181 10.52 3.50 0.89
CA ARG A 181 10.85 4.36 -0.26
C ARG A 181 11.17 5.80 0.16
N ALA A 182 10.44 6.35 1.13
CA ALA A 182 10.71 7.69 1.66
C ALA A 182 12.08 7.78 2.32
N TRP A 183 12.53 6.72 3.02
CA TRP A 183 13.85 6.70 3.65
C TRP A 183 14.99 6.96 2.68
N ASP A 184 15.04 6.28 1.55
CA ASP A 184 16.08 6.49 0.53
C ASP A 184 16.09 7.96 0.03
N ALA A 185 14.90 8.56 -0.13
CA ALA A 185 14.79 9.96 -0.55
C ALA A 185 15.28 10.94 0.52
N LEU A 186 14.99 10.70 1.81
CA LEU A 186 15.53 11.51 2.91
C LEU A 186 17.05 11.41 2.96
N ARG A 187 17.62 10.22 2.75
CA ARG A 187 19.08 10.03 2.68
C ARG A 187 19.71 10.68 1.45
N ALA A 188 18.97 10.75 0.33
CA ALA A 188 19.41 11.50 -0.85
C ALA A 188 19.40 13.04 -0.60
N VAL A 189 18.46 13.55 0.22
CA VAL A 189 18.52 14.95 0.69
C VAL A 189 19.74 15.16 1.60
N ASP A 190 20.06 14.23 2.51
CA ASP A 190 21.28 14.31 3.32
C ASP A 190 22.52 14.40 2.42
N LEU A 191 22.59 13.56 1.37
CA LEU A 191 23.69 13.57 0.40
C LEU A 191 23.83 14.95 -0.28
N LEU A 192 22.72 15.54 -0.74
CA LEU A 192 22.75 16.88 -1.33
C LEU A 192 23.23 17.94 -0.34
N CYS A 193 22.85 17.84 0.94
CA CYS A 193 23.30 18.78 1.97
C CYS A 193 24.80 18.65 2.31
N GLU A 194 25.42 17.49 2.09
CA GLU A 194 26.83 17.24 2.34
C GLU A 194 27.74 17.65 1.15
N MET A 195 27.15 17.90 -0.03
CA MET A 195 27.91 18.25 -1.23
C MET A 195 28.29 19.74 -1.26
N PRO A 196 29.59 20.09 -1.44
CA PRO A 196 30.03 21.47 -1.45
C PRO A 196 29.54 22.28 -2.68
N GLU A 197 29.14 21.61 -3.75
CA GLU A 197 28.58 22.20 -4.96
C GLU A 197 27.12 22.64 -4.80
N ILE A 198 26.44 22.23 -3.73
CA ILE A 198 25.00 22.42 -3.53
C ILE A 198 24.72 23.46 -2.45
N ASP A 199 23.86 24.43 -2.75
CA ASP A 199 23.24 25.31 -1.77
C ASP A 199 22.19 24.53 -0.97
N SER A 200 22.57 23.99 0.17
CA SER A 200 21.71 23.18 1.03
C SER A 200 20.48 23.91 1.58
N SER A 201 20.46 25.26 1.48
CA SER A 201 19.29 26.06 1.84
C SER A 201 18.25 26.14 0.72
N LYS A 202 18.52 25.56 -0.46
CA LYS A 202 17.68 25.65 -1.65
C LYS A 202 17.48 24.30 -2.34
N ILE A 203 17.02 23.31 -1.58
CA ILE A 203 16.69 22.00 -2.10
C ILE A 203 15.19 21.93 -2.46
N MET A 204 14.89 21.41 -3.62
CA MET A 204 13.53 21.23 -4.16
C MET A 204 13.28 19.77 -4.50
N LEU A 205 12.02 19.37 -4.62
CA LEU A 205 11.61 17.97 -4.79
C LEU A 205 10.60 17.81 -5.91
N THR A 206 10.80 16.84 -6.80
CA THR A 206 9.82 16.46 -7.82
C THR A 206 9.93 14.98 -8.17
N GLY A 207 8.91 14.47 -8.85
CA GLY A 207 8.88 13.14 -9.43
C GLY A 207 7.55 12.88 -10.10
N CYS A 208 7.51 11.92 -11.01
CA CYS A 208 6.33 11.55 -11.78
C CYS A 208 5.86 10.15 -11.43
N SER A 209 4.54 9.91 -11.43
CA SER A 209 3.94 8.59 -11.14
C SER A 209 4.35 8.12 -9.73
N GLY A 210 4.93 6.94 -9.56
CA GLY A 210 5.51 6.50 -8.28
C GLY A 210 6.49 7.51 -7.68
N GLY A 211 7.25 8.25 -8.52
CA GLY A 211 8.07 9.38 -8.08
C GLY A 211 7.24 10.55 -7.57
N GLY A 212 6.08 10.81 -8.16
CA GLY A 212 5.11 11.81 -7.70
C GLY A 212 4.47 11.42 -6.36
N THR A 213 4.15 10.15 -6.21
CA THR A 213 3.70 9.55 -4.93
C THR A 213 4.76 9.79 -3.85
N MET A 214 6.04 9.45 -4.12
CA MET A 214 7.12 9.68 -3.17
C MET A 214 7.37 11.16 -2.90
N THR A 215 7.23 12.02 -3.92
CA THR A 215 7.30 13.47 -3.73
C THR A 215 6.23 13.94 -2.74
N THR A 216 5.02 13.39 -2.83
CA THR A 216 3.92 13.69 -1.91
C THR A 216 4.26 13.28 -0.48
N TRP A 217 4.76 12.04 -0.27
CA TRP A 217 5.13 11.56 1.08
C TRP A 217 6.30 12.34 1.67
N VAL A 218 7.39 12.48 0.93
CA VAL A 218 8.63 13.13 1.39
C VAL A 218 8.39 14.62 1.66
N ASN A 219 7.47 15.26 0.94
CA ASN A 219 7.09 16.65 1.20
C ASN A 219 6.64 16.90 2.65
N ALA A 220 5.94 15.96 3.27
CA ALA A 220 5.50 16.04 4.66
C ALA A 220 6.59 15.68 5.68
N LEU A 221 7.61 14.93 5.25
CA LEU A 221 8.64 14.34 6.10
C LEU A 221 9.93 15.16 6.16
N GLU A 222 10.19 16.03 5.16
CA GLU A 222 11.46 16.73 5.00
C GLU A 222 11.27 18.26 5.07
N ASP A 223 11.80 18.86 6.12
CA ASP A 223 11.65 20.30 6.37
C ASP A 223 12.64 21.18 5.59
N ARG A 224 13.76 20.62 5.12
CA ARG A 224 14.80 21.36 4.39
C ARG A 224 14.41 21.73 2.95
N LEU A 225 13.29 21.20 2.45
CA LEU A 225 12.80 21.53 1.12
C LEU A 225 12.19 22.93 1.07
N ILE A 226 12.48 23.68 0.00
CA ILE A 226 11.90 25.01 -0.22
C ILE A 226 10.68 25.00 -1.16
N ALA A 227 10.54 23.96 -1.99
CA ALA A 227 9.41 23.79 -2.90
C ALA A 227 9.27 22.31 -3.31
N SER A 228 8.06 21.89 -3.68
CA SER A 228 7.80 20.53 -4.18
C SER A 228 6.84 20.54 -5.36
N ALA A 229 7.03 19.61 -6.29
CA ALA A 229 6.20 19.49 -7.50
C ALA A 229 5.86 18.02 -7.78
N PRO A 230 4.92 17.38 -7.06
CA PRO A 230 4.44 16.05 -7.41
C PRO A 230 3.71 16.05 -8.76
N SER A 231 4.01 15.06 -9.61
CA SER A 231 3.52 14.96 -10.97
C SER A 231 2.87 13.60 -11.23
N CYS A 232 1.71 13.58 -11.91
CA CYS A 232 0.98 12.38 -12.33
C CYS A 232 0.81 11.32 -11.22
N ALA A 233 0.42 11.76 -10.03
CA ALA A 233 0.22 10.89 -8.88
C ALA A 233 -0.86 11.40 -7.93
N VAL A 234 -0.95 12.72 -7.76
CA VAL A 234 -1.86 13.33 -6.79
C VAL A 234 -3.29 13.32 -7.33
N THR A 235 -4.17 12.67 -6.58
CA THR A 235 -5.62 12.72 -6.74
C THR A 235 -6.25 12.61 -5.37
N LEU A 236 -7.56 12.46 -5.25
CA LEU A 236 -8.21 12.13 -3.98
C LEU A 236 -8.43 10.62 -3.89
N TRP A 237 -8.16 10.01 -2.74
CA TRP A 237 -8.33 8.57 -2.56
C TRP A 237 -9.74 8.09 -2.94
N ARG A 238 -10.78 8.87 -2.63
CA ARG A 238 -12.13 8.53 -3.09
C ARG A 238 -12.21 8.34 -4.61
N ARG A 239 -11.43 9.09 -5.40
CA ARG A 239 -11.41 8.97 -6.86
C ARG A 239 -10.70 7.70 -7.32
N THR A 240 -9.62 7.34 -6.65
CA THR A 240 -8.94 6.07 -6.88
C THR A 240 -9.88 4.90 -6.66
N VAL A 241 -10.64 4.93 -5.54
CA VAL A 241 -11.60 3.87 -5.18
C VAL A 241 -12.82 3.86 -6.10
N GLU A 242 -13.41 5.04 -6.42
CA GLU A 242 -14.54 5.16 -7.34
C GLU A 242 -14.22 4.67 -8.76
N ASN A 243 -12.97 4.81 -9.19
CA ASN A 243 -12.50 4.39 -10.51
C ASN A 243 -11.87 2.97 -10.50
N GLU A 244 -11.88 2.30 -9.34
CA GLU A 244 -11.29 0.98 -9.16
C GLU A 244 -9.84 0.88 -9.68
N ASN A 245 -9.08 1.97 -9.52
CA ASN A 245 -7.69 2.00 -9.97
C ASN A 245 -6.84 1.05 -9.13
N PRO A 246 -5.97 0.25 -9.77
CA PRO A 246 -4.99 -0.55 -9.04
C PRO A 246 -4.13 0.32 -8.14
N ILE A 247 -3.89 -0.14 -6.92
CA ILE A 247 -3.07 0.56 -5.92
C ILE A 247 -1.80 -0.25 -5.70
N ASP A 248 -0.64 0.37 -5.94
CA ASP A 248 0.66 -0.23 -5.61
C ASP A 248 0.93 -0.14 -4.10
N ALA A 249 1.76 -1.03 -3.59
CA ALA A 249 2.15 -1.05 -2.18
C ALA A 249 2.72 0.30 -1.69
N GLU A 250 3.39 1.06 -2.56
CA GLU A 250 3.92 2.39 -2.22
C GLU A 250 2.84 3.45 -1.98
N GLN A 251 1.61 3.18 -2.42
CA GLN A 251 0.46 4.08 -2.30
C GLN A 251 -0.45 3.74 -1.11
N LEU A 252 -0.04 2.79 -0.28
CA LEU A 252 -0.81 2.27 0.86
C LEU A 252 -0.25 2.74 2.21
N PRO A 253 -0.33 4.04 2.57
CA PRO A 253 -0.02 4.45 3.93
C PRO A 253 -1.10 3.90 4.87
N PRO A 254 -0.75 3.04 5.86
CA PRO A 254 -1.74 2.44 6.76
C PRO A 254 -2.51 3.49 7.55
N ASP A 255 -3.75 3.18 7.92
CA ASP A 255 -4.61 3.91 8.88
C ASP A 255 -5.08 5.32 8.45
N LEU A 256 -4.26 6.08 7.72
CA LEU A 256 -4.47 7.52 7.49
C LEU A 256 -5.82 7.86 6.84
N ALA A 257 -6.29 7.04 5.88
CA ALA A 257 -7.60 7.30 5.30
C ALA A 257 -8.72 7.09 6.33
N GLY A 258 -8.62 6.03 7.13
CA GLY A 258 -9.57 5.74 8.23
C GLY A 258 -9.63 6.87 9.27
N GLU A 259 -8.51 7.55 9.51
CA GLU A 259 -8.43 8.74 10.38
C GLU A 259 -8.92 10.02 9.71
N GLY A 260 -9.32 9.93 8.43
CA GLY A 260 -9.88 11.04 7.67
C GLY A 260 -8.86 11.97 7.02
N TYR A 261 -7.62 11.51 6.79
CA TYR A 261 -6.65 12.18 5.94
C TYR A 261 -6.79 11.73 4.48
N ASP A 262 -6.21 12.50 3.56
CA ASP A 262 -6.13 12.20 2.13
C ASP A 262 -4.74 12.57 1.59
N MET A 263 -4.42 12.28 0.33
CA MET A 263 -3.14 12.66 -0.29
C MET A 263 -2.84 14.15 -0.17
N ALA A 264 -3.87 15.01 -0.24
CA ALA A 264 -3.73 16.46 -0.07
C ALA A 264 -3.13 16.84 1.29
N ASP A 265 -3.36 16.06 2.35
CA ASP A 265 -2.87 16.38 3.70
C ASP A 265 -1.35 16.25 3.82
N PHE A 266 -0.72 15.40 3.02
CA PHE A 266 0.74 15.34 2.91
C PHE A 266 1.32 16.62 2.28
N LEU A 267 0.57 17.28 1.41
CA LEU A 267 0.95 18.56 0.81
C LEU A 267 0.68 19.71 1.78
N ILE A 268 -0.48 19.72 2.43
CA ILE A 268 -0.87 20.71 3.44
C ILE A 268 0.14 20.72 4.60
N ALA A 269 0.64 19.55 5.00
CA ALA A 269 1.58 19.36 6.10
C ALA A 269 2.85 20.24 6.00
N SER A 270 3.18 20.70 4.80
CA SER A 270 4.38 21.52 4.56
C SER A 270 4.10 23.03 4.38
N LEU A 271 2.84 23.47 4.49
CA LEU A 271 2.52 24.90 4.37
C LEU A 271 3.30 25.73 5.40
N PRO A 272 3.84 26.91 5.01
CA PRO A 272 3.54 27.70 3.80
C PRO A 272 4.44 27.40 2.59
N ARG A 273 5.16 26.28 2.55
CA ARG A 273 6.00 25.88 1.40
C ARG A 273 5.17 25.84 0.12
N PRO A 274 5.64 26.45 -0.99
CA PRO A 274 4.91 26.41 -2.26
C PRO A 274 4.94 25.02 -2.90
N ILE A 275 3.82 24.64 -3.49
CA ILE A 275 3.61 23.35 -4.15
C ILE A 275 3.02 23.57 -5.54
N LEU A 276 3.55 22.85 -6.53
CA LEU A 276 2.94 22.72 -7.85
C LEU A 276 2.35 21.31 -7.99
N VAL A 277 1.03 21.18 -7.93
CA VAL A 277 0.36 19.90 -8.18
C VAL A 277 0.21 19.71 -9.69
N SER A 278 0.94 18.77 -10.28
CA SER A 278 0.98 18.58 -11.73
C SER A 278 0.37 17.25 -12.16
N GLY A 279 -0.31 17.22 -13.30
CA GLY A 279 -0.96 16.02 -13.85
C GLY A 279 -1.34 16.17 -15.31
N GLU A 280 -1.95 15.13 -15.88
CA GLU A 280 -2.37 15.06 -17.28
C GLU A 280 -3.88 14.76 -17.38
N VAL A 281 -4.55 15.30 -18.43
CA VAL A 281 -6.01 15.12 -18.61
C VAL A 281 -6.38 13.66 -18.85
N ASN A 282 -5.54 12.93 -19.60
CA ASN A 282 -5.78 11.53 -19.97
C ASN A 282 -4.98 10.55 -19.09
N ASP A 283 -4.71 10.95 -17.83
CA ASP A 283 -4.06 10.10 -16.85
C ASP A 283 -5.04 9.07 -16.25
N PHE A 284 -4.54 7.93 -15.79
CA PHE A 284 -5.33 7.01 -14.99
C PHE A 284 -5.53 7.51 -13.54
N PHE A 285 -4.69 8.41 -13.05
CA PHE A 285 -5.00 9.21 -11.86
C PHE A 285 -6.03 10.27 -12.21
N ASP A 286 -7.21 10.19 -11.61
CA ASP A 286 -8.35 11.05 -11.96
C ASP A 286 -7.99 12.54 -11.86
N VAL A 287 -7.97 13.21 -13.01
CA VAL A 287 -7.62 14.63 -13.13
C VAL A 287 -8.54 15.55 -12.30
N ARG A 288 -9.80 15.14 -12.07
CA ARG A 288 -10.73 15.94 -11.25
C ARG A 288 -10.25 16.01 -9.81
N GLY A 289 -9.67 14.91 -9.28
CA GLY A 289 -9.04 14.90 -7.98
C GLY A 289 -7.78 15.74 -7.93
N GLN A 290 -6.91 15.63 -8.92
CA GLN A 290 -5.72 16.48 -9.05
C GLN A 290 -6.06 17.98 -9.04
N GLN A 291 -7.04 18.40 -9.84
CA GLN A 291 -7.49 19.78 -9.88
C GLN A 291 -8.18 20.24 -8.58
N GLU A 292 -8.90 19.35 -7.91
CA GLU A 292 -9.51 19.65 -6.61
C GLU A 292 -8.43 19.89 -5.54
N VAL A 293 -7.41 19.04 -5.46
CA VAL A 293 -6.25 19.22 -4.58
C VAL A 293 -5.49 20.50 -4.93
N GLY A 294 -5.27 20.76 -6.22
CA GLY A 294 -4.60 21.98 -6.68
C GLY A 294 -5.30 23.25 -6.20
N ARG A 295 -6.61 23.34 -6.39
CA ARG A 295 -7.43 24.49 -5.90
C ARG A 295 -7.43 24.60 -4.37
N GLU A 296 -7.44 23.47 -3.67
CA GLU A 296 -7.32 23.45 -2.20
C GLU A 296 -5.98 24.04 -1.75
N MET A 297 -4.88 23.65 -2.38
CA MET A 297 -3.55 24.18 -2.10
C MET A 297 -3.42 25.68 -2.44
N GLU A 298 -4.00 26.13 -3.56
CA GLU A 298 -4.06 27.56 -3.90
C GLU A 298 -4.80 28.38 -2.84
N MET A 299 -5.97 27.89 -2.40
CA MET A 299 -6.77 28.52 -1.36
C MET A 299 -5.99 28.60 -0.04
N LEU A 300 -5.47 27.48 0.47
CA LEU A 300 -4.80 27.42 1.76
C LEU A 300 -3.51 28.23 1.78
N SER A 301 -2.70 28.16 0.71
CA SER A 301 -1.48 28.97 0.58
C SER A 301 -1.78 30.47 0.52
N SER A 302 -2.97 30.84 0.00
CA SER A 302 -3.42 32.24 0.00
C SER A 302 -3.86 32.68 1.39
N ILE A 303 -4.55 31.85 2.16
CA ILE A 303 -4.96 32.16 3.54
C ILE A 303 -3.73 32.41 4.43
N VAL A 304 -2.69 31.58 4.32
CA VAL A 304 -1.45 31.75 5.13
C VAL A 304 -0.51 32.82 4.57
N ASN A 305 -0.91 33.56 3.55
CA ASN A 305 -0.08 34.60 2.92
C ASN A 305 1.31 34.09 2.48
N ALA A 306 1.37 32.86 1.95
CA ALA A 306 2.61 32.28 1.47
C ALA A 306 3.32 33.21 0.45
N PRO A 307 4.65 33.44 0.54
CA PRO A 307 5.40 34.32 -0.39
C PRO A 307 5.27 33.91 -1.87
N ILE A 308 5.27 32.60 -2.10
CA ILE A 308 4.95 31.99 -3.39
C ILE A 308 3.73 31.12 -3.18
N LYS A 309 2.67 31.40 -3.94
CA LYS A 309 1.42 30.61 -3.84
C LYS A 309 1.63 29.23 -4.42
N SER A 310 1.02 28.24 -3.80
CA SER A 310 0.83 26.92 -4.43
C SER A 310 -0.07 27.07 -5.64
N THR A 311 0.12 26.21 -6.64
CA THR A 311 -0.61 26.23 -7.90
C THR A 311 -0.75 24.82 -8.47
N PHE A 312 -1.46 24.67 -9.58
CA PHE A 312 -1.52 23.39 -10.28
C PHE A 312 -1.37 23.58 -11.79
N PHE A 313 -0.94 22.50 -12.44
CA PHE A 313 -0.81 22.41 -13.90
C PHE A 313 -1.46 21.11 -14.38
N THR A 314 -2.25 21.20 -15.45
CA THR A 314 -2.85 20.02 -16.09
C THR A 314 -2.51 20.06 -17.57
N GLY A 315 -1.70 19.11 -18.02
CA GLY A 315 -1.33 18.93 -19.43
C GLY A 315 -2.40 18.17 -20.21
N PRO A 316 -2.37 18.21 -21.55
CA PRO A 316 -3.38 17.58 -22.42
C PRO A 316 -3.07 16.12 -22.80
N HIS A 317 -2.09 15.50 -22.19
CA HIS A 317 -1.50 14.22 -22.63
C HIS A 317 -1.94 13.02 -21.77
N PRO A 318 -1.58 11.78 -22.17
CA PRO A 318 -1.60 10.61 -21.30
C PRO A 318 -0.51 10.66 -20.21
N HIS A 319 -0.63 9.72 -19.26
CA HIS A 319 0.28 9.54 -18.13
C HIS A 319 1.75 9.48 -18.53
N ALA A 320 2.51 10.53 -18.30
CA ALA A 320 3.97 10.58 -18.37
C ALA A 320 4.48 11.97 -17.91
N LEU A 321 5.79 12.10 -17.67
CA LEU A 321 6.43 13.39 -17.47
C LEU A 321 6.65 14.06 -18.84
N GLN A 322 5.58 14.63 -19.40
CA GLN A 322 5.54 15.25 -20.72
C GLN A 322 6.32 16.57 -20.77
N ARG A 323 6.59 17.08 -21.98
CA ARG A 323 7.43 18.27 -22.17
C ARG A 323 6.87 19.50 -21.47
N GLU A 324 5.61 19.81 -21.70
CA GLU A 324 4.94 20.98 -21.13
C GLU A 324 4.93 20.90 -19.59
N GLN A 325 4.78 19.71 -19.06
CA GLN A 325 4.82 19.46 -17.63
C GLN A 325 6.25 19.66 -17.09
N ARG A 326 7.30 19.16 -17.78
CA ARG A 326 8.69 19.44 -17.43
C ARG A 326 9.01 20.93 -17.43
N GLU A 327 8.49 21.66 -18.41
CA GLU A 327 8.65 23.12 -18.53
C GLU A 327 7.95 23.86 -17.39
N ALA A 328 6.72 23.47 -17.06
CA ALA A 328 5.96 24.05 -15.93
C ALA A 328 6.68 23.82 -14.59
N ILE A 329 7.18 22.61 -14.34
CA ILE A 329 7.92 22.27 -13.11
C ILE A 329 9.22 23.07 -13.05
N ARG A 330 10.00 23.16 -14.14
CA ARG A 330 11.22 23.97 -14.20
C ARG A 330 10.94 25.44 -13.90
N ALA A 331 9.94 26.02 -14.57
CA ALA A 331 9.57 27.42 -14.35
C ALA A 331 9.18 27.69 -12.89
N PHE A 332 8.46 26.78 -12.26
CA PHE A 332 8.12 26.86 -10.86
C PHE A 332 9.36 26.82 -9.96
N PHE A 333 10.31 25.92 -10.21
CA PHE A 333 11.55 25.82 -9.43
C PHE A 333 12.51 26.98 -9.63
N PHE A 334 12.60 27.52 -10.83
CA PHE A 334 13.37 28.76 -11.06
C PHE A 334 12.81 29.92 -10.26
N LYS A 335 11.48 30.05 -10.22
CA LYS A 335 10.82 31.06 -9.38
C LYS A 335 11.08 30.81 -7.89
N ALA A 336 10.99 29.57 -7.41
CA ALA A 336 11.17 29.21 -6.00
C ALA A 336 12.62 29.41 -5.53
N SER A 337 13.61 29.07 -6.36
CA SER A 337 15.03 29.19 -6.03
C SER A 337 15.61 30.59 -6.25
N GLY A 338 14.92 31.45 -7.03
CA GLY A 338 15.42 32.75 -7.44
C GLY A 338 16.49 32.69 -8.54
N VAL A 339 16.70 31.54 -9.17
CA VAL A 339 17.65 31.39 -10.30
C VAL A 339 17.01 31.89 -11.58
N THR A 340 17.75 32.72 -12.33
CA THR A 340 17.37 33.10 -13.68
C THR A 340 17.84 32.02 -14.65
N PRO A 341 16.93 31.34 -15.39
CA PRO A 341 17.32 30.31 -16.34
C PRO A 341 18.17 30.87 -17.48
N ARG A 342 19.15 30.10 -17.94
CA ARG A 342 20.05 30.50 -19.04
C ARG A 342 19.37 30.53 -20.42
N GLY A 343 18.12 30.05 -20.54
CA GLY A 343 17.37 30.03 -21.79
C GLY A 343 17.79 28.93 -22.77
N ILE A 344 18.48 27.88 -22.29
CA ILE A 344 18.92 26.77 -23.14
C ILE A 344 17.71 25.86 -23.41
N CYS A 345 17.39 25.66 -24.69
CA CYS A 345 16.29 24.79 -25.11
C CYS A 345 16.65 23.31 -24.84
N GLU A 346 15.69 22.53 -24.37
CA GLU A 346 15.86 21.10 -24.07
C GLU A 346 16.35 20.29 -25.28
N ASP A 347 15.95 20.69 -26.50
CA ASP A 347 16.32 19.98 -27.73
C ASP A 347 17.79 20.20 -28.13
N ASP A 348 18.43 21.28 -27.64
CA ASP A 348 19.84 21.60 -27.90
C ASP A 348 20.80 20.98 -26.88
N ILE A 349 20.28 20.24 -25.90
CA ILE A 349 21.08 19.68 -24.80
C ILE A 349 21.47 18.23 -25.11
N PRO A 350 22.79 17.92 -25.17
CA PRO A 350 23.26 16.55 -25.31
C PRO A 350 22.74 15.67 -24.16
N ARG A 351 22.32 14.45 -24.48
CA ARG A 351 21.88 13.44 -23.49
C ARG A 351 22.96 12.39 -23.30
N PRO A 352 23.14 11.88 -22.06
CA PRO A 352 24.10 10.81 -21.79
C PRO A 352 23.68 9.51 -22.49
N ALA A 353 24.65 8.75 -23.00
CA ALA A 353 24.44 7.39 -23.47
C ALA A 353 24.01 6.47 -22.32
N THR A 354 23.47 5.30 -22.64
CA THR A 354 22.93 4.39 -21.61
C THR A 354 24.02 3.91 -20.66
N GLU A 355 25.18 3.53 -21.20
CA GLU A 355 26.32 3.03 -20.42
C GLU A 355 26.93 4.11 -19.51
N GLU A 356 26.87 5.35 -19.95
CA GLU A 356 27.35 6.48 -19.14
C GLU A 356 26.50 6.72 -17.88
N LYS A 357 25.25 6.22 -17.83
CA LYS A 357 24.32 6.42 -16.70
C LYS A 357 24.47 5.38 -15.58
N LEU A 358 25.22 4.29 -15.82
CA LEU A 358 25.43 3.22 -14.85
C LEU A 358 26.41 3.65 -13.76
N ALA A 359 26.01 3.45 -12.50
CA ALA A 359 26.82 3.76 -11.32
C ALA A 359 27.46 2.50 -10.71
N ALA A 360 26.75 1.38 -10.68
CA ALA A 360 27.25 0.11 -10.18
C ALA A 360 27.98 -0.68 -11.28
N PRO A 361 28.87 -1.64 -10.93
CA PRO A 361 29.49 -2.54 -11.88
C PRO A 361 28.45 -3.25 -12.76
N ASP A 362 28.59 -3.14 -14.08
CA ASP A 362 27.66 -3.68 -15.07
C ASP A 362 26.18 -3.33 -14.82
N GLY A 363 25.90 -2.22 -14.11
CA GLY A 363 24.55 -1.77 -13.80
C GLY A 363 23.82 -2.62 -12.74
N ASP A 364 24.56 -3.25 -11.83
CA ASP A 364 24.01 -4.16 -10.84
C ASP A 364 24.66 -3.97 -9.45
N VAL A 365 23.89 -3.47 -8.47
CA VAL A 365 24.39 -3.28 -7.11
C VAL A 365 24.77 -4.58 -6.41
N PHE A 366 24.25 -5.72 -6.85
CA PHE A 366 24.58 -7.03 -6.27
C PHE A 366 26.00 -7.49 -6.60
N LYS A 367 26.65 -6.84 -7.57
CA LYS A 367 28.07 -7.03 -7.86
C LYS A 367 29.00 -6.22 -6.96
N ILE A 368 28.45 -5.36 -6.10
CA ILE A 368 29.24 -4.61 -5.12
C ILE A 368 29.48 -5.51 -3.89
N PRO A 369 30.74 -5.77 -3.51
CA PRO A 369 31.04 -6.57 -2.32
C PRO A 369 30.41 -5.97 -1.06
N GLY A 370 29.70 -6.81 -0.28
CA GLY A 370 29.05 -6.39 0.96
C GLY A 370 27.67 -5.74 0.77
N ASN A 371 27.13 -5.71 -0.47
CA ASN A 371 25.76 -5.25 -0.69
C ASN A 371 24.75 -6.16 0.02
N ARG A 372 23.79 -5.53 0.68
CA ARG A 372 22.66 -6.19 1.35
C ARG A 372 21.39 -5.92 0.53
N SER A 373 20.59 -6.95 0.30
CA SER A 373 19.31 -6.77 -0.39
C SER A 373 18.24 -6.22 0.56
N ALA A 374 17.18 -5.65 -0.01
CA ALA A 374 15.98 -5.28 0.77
C ALA A 374 15.43 -6.50 1.52
N LEU A 375 15.40 -7.67 0.87
CA LEU A 375 14.90 -8.91 1.48
C LEU A 375 15.73 -9.34 2.70
N THR A 376 17.07 -9.21 2.62
CA THR A 376 17.97 -9.51 3.75
C THR A 376 17.67 -8.59 4.93
N ILE A 377 17.52 -7.29 4.70
CA ILE A 377 17.24 -6.31 5.75
C ILE A 377 15.87 -6.54 6.36
N MET A 378 14.86 -6.84 5.54
CA MET A 378 13.51 -7.19 5.99
C MET A 378 13.54 -8.40 6.93
N LYS A 379 14.24 -9.48 6.53
CA LYS A 379 14.35 -10.69 7.33
C LYS A 379 15.03 -10.43 8.68
N GLU A 380 16.12 -9.67 8.69
CA GLU A 380 16.82 -9.27 9.92
C GLU A 380 15.92 -8.45 10.85
N ARG A 381 15.19 -7.47 10.31
CA ARG A 381 14.27 -6.64 11.11
C ARG A 381 13.10 -7.46 11.65
N CYS A 382 12.51 -8.32 10.81
CA CYS A 382 11.47 -9.24 11.24
C CYS A 382 11.96 -10.15 12.37
N ASN A 383 13.15 -10.77 12.22
CA ASN A 383 13.74 -11.62 13.24
C ASN A 383 14.00 -10.87 14.55
N ALA A 384 14.40 -9.60 14.49
CA ALA A 384 14.56 -8.77 15.68
C ALA A 384 13.22 -8.54 16.40
N VAL A 385 12.14 -8.28 15.65
CA VAL A 385 10.78 -8.14 16.19
C VAL A 385 10.32 -9.45 16.84
N ILE A 386 10.52 -10.58 16.16
CA ILE A 386 10.16 -11.92 16.66
C ILE A 386 10.93 -12.24 17.95
N SER A 387 12.23 -11.98 17.97
CA SER A 387 13.08 -12.25 19.14
C SER A 387 12.72 -11.40 20.36
N ALA A 388 12.06 -10.27 20.17
CA ALA A 388 11.59 -9.40 21.25
C ALA A 388 10.20 -9.78 21.78
N ARG A 389 9.52 -10.78 21.20
CA ARG A 389 8.19 -11.24 21.63
C ARG A 389 8.21 -11.74 23.07
N LYS A 390 7.12 -11.50 23.77
CA LYS A 390 6.84 -12.09 25.07
C LYS A 390 5.88 -13.25 24.89
N ALA A 391 6.04 -14.29 25.70
CA ALA A 391 5.05 -15.35 25.77
C ALA A 391 3.71 -14.78 26.26
N LEU A 392 2.64 -15.06 25.53
CA LEU A 392 1.28 -14.60 25.82
C LEU A 392 0.42 -15.79 26.27
N SER A 393 -0.42 -15.56 27.25
CA SER A 393 -1.51 -16.47 27.59
C SER A 393 -2.55 -16.52 26.46
N LYS A 394 -3.39 -17.55 26.43
CA LYS A 394 -4.47 -17.68 25.44
C LYS A 394 -5.41 -16.47 25.43
N ALA A 395 -5.74 -15.94 26.62
CA ALA A 395 -6.57 -14.73 26.75
C ALA A 395 -5.89 -13.47 26.18
N GLU A 396 -4.59 -13.29 26.42
CA GLU A 396 -3.82 -12.19 25.83
C GLU A 396 -3.70 -12.34 24.32
N LEU A 397 -3.48 -13.56 23.80
CA LEU A 397 -3.50 -13.83 22.37
C LEU A 397 -4.84 -13.44 21.73
N ALA A 398 -5.97 -13.76 22.36
CA ALA A 398 -7.29 -13.38 21.87
C ALA A 398 -7.47 -11.85 21.83
N GLN A 399 -6.99 -11.12 22.85
CA GLN A 399 -7.05 -9.66 22.87
C GLN A 399 -6.19 -9.04 21.77
N VAL A 400 -4.96 -9.51 21.61
CA VAL A 400 -4.05 -9.05 20.55
C VAL A 400 -4.62 -9.35 19.18
N LEU A 401 -5.14 -10.56 18.98
CA LEU A 401 -5.76 -10.96 17.72
C LEU A 401 -6.94 -10.04 17.35
N LYS A 402 -7.85 -9.77 18.29
CA LYS A 402 -8.95 -8.80 18.08
C LYS A 402 -8.45 -7.43 17.66
N LYS A 403 -7.37 -6.95 18.28
CA LYS A 403 -6.74 -5.67 17.93
C LYS A 403 -6.14 -5.69 16.51
N CYS A 404 -5.36 -6.72 16.15
CA CYS A 404 -4.77 -6.83 14.81
C CYS A 404 -5.84 -7.00 13.72
N LEU A 405 -6.91 -7.72 14.01
CA LEU A 405 -8.07 -7.86 13.12
C LEU A 405 -8.88 -6.56 13.01
N ALA A 406 -8.67 -5.61 13.91
CA ALA A 406 -9.48 -4.38 14.03
C ALA A 406 -10.99 -4.70 14.14
N LEU A 407 -11.33 -5.73 14.93
CA LEU A 407 -12.72 -6.12 15.15
C LEU A 407 -13.48 -5.06 15.96
N PRO A 408 -14.78 -4.85 15.69
CA PRO A 408 -15.62 -4.03 16.55
C PRO A 408 -15.69 -4.63 17.98
N GLY A 409 -15.94 -3.79 18.97
CA GLY A 409 -15.96 -4.22 20.38
C GLY A 409 -16.97 -5.33 20.66
N ASP A 410 -18.13 -5.29 20.01
CA ASP A 410 -19.11 -6.35 20.01
C ASP A 410 -19.61 -6.62 18.57
N ILE A 411 -19.82 -7.88 18.26
CA ILE A 411 -20.47 -8.32 17.02
C ILE A 411 -21.85 -8.83 17.46
N PRO A 412 -22.95 -8.12 17.11
CA PRO A 412 -24.28 -8.53 17.54
C PRO A 412 -24.68 -9.86 16.90
N VAL A 413 -25.64 -10.54 17.53
CA VAL A 413 -26.37 -11.64 16.86
C VAL A 413 -27.12 -10.99 15.69
N PRO A 414 -26.99 -11.51 14.45
CA PRO A 414 -27.78 -11.00 13.33
C PRO A 414 -29.28 -11.06 13.65
N GLU A 415 -29.97 -9.94 13.54
CA GLU A 415 -31.41 -9.86 13.79
C GLU A 415 -32.21 -10.56 12.70
N ASP A 416 -31.68 -10.58 11.47
CA ASP A 416 -32.28 -11.17 10.31
C ASP A 416 -31.21 -11.74 9.36
N TYR A 417 -31.68 -12.61 8.45
CA TYR A 417 -30.90 -13.14 7.34
C TYR A 417 -31.80 -13.37 6.14
N ARG A 418 -31.25 -13.21 4.94
CA ARG A 418 -32.03 -13.43 3.72
C ARG A 418 -31.70 -14.79 3.12
N ARG A 419 -32.73 -15.66 3.00
CA ARG A 419 -32.58 -16.85 2.18
C ARG A 419 -32.43 -16.45 0.71
N LEU A 420 -31.37 -16.94 0.07
CA LEU A 420 -31.19 -16.74 -1.37
C LEU A 420 -32.09 -17.70 -2.16
N PRO A 421 -32.82 -17.20 -3.18
CA PRO A 421 -33.90 -17.95 -3.82
C PRO A 421 -33.46 -19.18 -4.64
N LEU A 422 -32.16 -19.23 -4.97
CA LEU A 422 -31.59 -20.35 -5.73
C LEU A 422 -30.71 -21.19 -4.80
N HIS A 423 -31.15 -22.43 -4.56
CA HIS A 423 -30.31 -23.45 -3.96
C HIS A 423 -29.48 -24.15 -5.05
N ILE A 424 -28.36 -24.73 -4.65
CA ILE A 424 -27.50 -25.51 -5.53
C ILE A 424 -27.78 -26.98 -5.25
N PHE A 425 -28.03 -27.74 -6.30
CA PHE A 425 -28.11 -29.20 -6.20
C PHE A 425 -26.72 -29.78 -6.36
N ARG A 426 -26.29 -30.62 -5.45
CA ARG A 426 -25.04 -31.37 -5.59
C ARG A 426 -25.20 -32.43 -6.66
N GLU A 427 -24.35 -32.38 -7.69
CA GLU A 427 -24.43 -33.31 -8.82
C GLU A 427 -24.27 -34.76 -8.37
N GLY A 428 -25.20 -35.62 -8.79
CA GLY A 428 -25.20 -37.06 -8.49
C GLY A 428 -25.71 -37.46 -7.09
N THR A 429 -26.26 -36.51 -6.33
CA THR A 429 -26.84 -36.75 -4.99
C THR A 429 -28.24 -36.12 -4.88
N GLU A 430 -28.96 -36.41 -3.78
CA GLU A 430 -30.17 -35.69 -3.39
C GLU A 430 -29.89 -34.46 -2.51
N ASP A 431 -28.62 -34.15 -2.28
CA ASP A 431 -28.21 -33.06 -1.39
C ASP A 431 -28.48 -31.70 -2.02
N ILE A 432 -28.90 -30.78 -1.18
CA ILE A 432 -29.19 -29.38 -1.54
C ILE A 432 -28.34 -28.47 -0.68
N ILE A 433 -27.72 -27.49 -1.31
CA ILE A 433 -27.02 -26.38 -0.61
C ILE A 433 -27.99 -25.21 -0.50
N ASN A 434 -28.52 -24.98 0.69
CA ASN A 434 -29.29 -23.79 1.02
C ASN A 434 -28.37 -22.65 1.37
N ARG A 435 -28.66 -21.44 0.90
CA ARG A 435 -27.79 -20.25 1.08
C ARG A 435 -28.53 -19.16 1.81
N TYR A 436 -27.83 -18.57 2.81
CA TYR A 436 -28.37 -17.53 3.66
C TYR A 436 -27.38 -16.35 3.71
N LEU A 437 -27.83 -15.19 3.22
CA LEU A 437 -27.03 -13.97 3.31
C LEU A 437 -27.20 -13.37 4.70
N ILE A 438 -26.09 -13.18 5.38
CA ILE A 438 -26.00 -12.50 6.68
C ILE A 438 -25.49 -11.08 6.43
N GLU A 439 -26.18 -10.08 6.97
CA GLU A 439 -25.88 -8.68 6.80
C GLU A 439 -26.13 -7.88 8.09
N ASN A 440 -25.56 -6.70 8.17
CA ASN A 440 -25.87 -5.67 9.18
C ASN A 440 -26.29 -4.38 8.47
N GLU A 441 -26.57 -3.30 9.22
CA GLU A 441 -26.97 -2.02 8.64
C GLU A 441 -25.90 -1.42 7.72
N GLU A 442 -24.63 -1.76 7.93
CA GLU A 442 -23.52 -1.18 7.18
C GLU A 442 -23.20 -1.96 5.91
N ARG A 443 -23.26 -3.31 5.94
CA ARG A 443 -22.80 -4.14 4.82
C ARG A 443 -23.29 -5.58 4.88
N MET A 444 -23.17 -6.26 3.76
CA MET A 444 -23.21 -7.73 3.69
C MET A 444 -21.97 -8.30 4.38
N LEU A 445 -22.15 -9.26 5.26
CA LEU A 445 -21.07 -9.85 6.07
C LEU A 445 -20.53 -11.14 5.44
N CYS A 446 -21.43 -12.09 5.14
CA CYS A 446 -21.07 -13.38 4.55
C CYS A 446 -22.29 -14.09 3.96
N VAL A 447 -22.03 -15.14 3.19
CA VAL A 447 -23.05 -16.11 2.77
C VAL A 447 -22.81 -17.43 3.51
N LEU A 448 -23.77 -17.81 4.36
CA LEU A 448 -23.77 -19.10 5.04
C LEU A 448 -24.44 -20.13 4.13
N ASN A 449 -23.74 -21.20 3.80
CA ASN A 449 -24.19 -22.30 2.97
C ASN A 449 -24.45 -23.51 3.86
N ALA A 450 -25.62 -24.15 3.77
CA ALA A 450 -25.97 -25.34 4.54
C ALA A 450 -26.24 -26.52 3.60
N LEU A 451 -25.51 -27.61 3.78
CA LEU A 451 -25.74 -28.87 3.05
C LEU A 451 -26.83 -29.68 3.76
N THR A 452 -27.95 -29.88 3.08
CA THR A 452 -29.14 -30.58 3.61
C THR A 452 -29.79 -31.44 2.54
N GLY A 453 -30.66 -32.36 2.92
CA GLY A 453 -31.47 -33.17 1.98
C GLY A 453 -32.76 -32.47 1.53
N THR A 454 -33.06 -31.26 2.02
CA THR A 454 -34.32 -30.55 1.76
C THR A 454 -34.05 -29.07 1.49
N ALA A 455 -34.97 -28.42 0.77
CA ALA A 455 -34.94 -26.98 0.54
C ALA A 455 -35.59 -26.27 1.74
N ASP A 456 -34.76 -25.64 2.59
CA ASP A 456 -35.21 -24.99 3.80
C ASP A 456 -35.22 -23.45 3.68
N TYR A 457 -36.27 -22.82 4.23
CA TYR A 457 -36.39 -21.37 4.27
C TYR A 457 -35.65 -20.76 5.46
N GLN A 458 -35.41 -21.51 6.50
CA GLN A 458 -34.72 -21.11 7.71
C GLN A 458 -33.37 -21.81 7.80
N VAL A 459 -32.42 -21.17 8.50
CA VAL A 459 -31.17 -21.82 8.84
C VAL A 459 -31.48 -23.09 9.65
N PRO A 460 -30.95 -24.25 9.22
CA PRO A 460 -31.25 -25.51 9.89
C PRO A 460 -30.82 -25.51 11.35
N GLN A 461 -31.70 -26.00 12.23
CA GLN A 461 -31.38 -26.15 13.65
C GLN A 461 -30.65 -27.46 13.90
N CYS A 462 -29.56 -27.44 14.63
CA CYS A 462 -28.82 -28.64 15.07
C CYS A 462 -28.04 -28.34 16.36
N LYS A 463 -27.81 -29.35 17.18
CA LYS A 463 -26.99 -29.22 18.37
C LYS A 463 -25.49 -29.24 18.05
N GLU A 464 -25.13 -30.04 17.07
CA GLU A 464 -23.74 -30.20 16.60
C GLU A 464 -23.67 -29.88 15.12
N ALA A 465 -22.72 -29.02 14.73
CA ALA A 465 -22.49 -28.61 13.36
C ALA A 465 -21.04 -28.86 12.94
N VAL A 466 -20.80 -28.93 11.64
CA VAL A 466 -19.48 -28.78 11.04
C VAL A 466 -19.48 -27.46 10.29
N LEU A 467 -18.51 -26.60 10.55
CA LEU A 467 -18.31 -25.34 9.85
C LEU A 467 -17.06 -25.41 8.99
N TYR A 468 -17.23 -25.27 7.68
CA TYR A 468 -16.15 -25.27 6.70
C TYR A 468 -15.77 -23.85 6.28
N LEU A 469 -14.49 -23.55 6.35
CA LEU A 469 -13.90 -22.31 5.84
C LEU A 469 -13.00 -22.65 4.63
N PRO A 470 -13.33 -22.18 3.43
CA PRO A 470 -12.68 -22.56 2.19
C PRO A 470 -11.33 -21.85 2.00
N ASP A 471 -10.53 -22.34 1.06
CA ASP A 471 -9.37 -21.62 0.54
C ASP A 471 -9.81 -20.46 -0.38
N VAL A 472 -10.70 -20.73 -1.32
CA VAL A 472 -11.15 -19.76 -2.35
C VAL A 472 -12.66 -19.54 -2.33
N GLU A 473 -13.46 -20.61 -2.30
CA GLU A 473 -14.92 -20.53 -2.35
C GLU A 473 -15.58 -21.70 -1.63
N CYS A 474 -16.78 -21.47 -1.13
CA CYS A 474 -17.46 -22.44 -0.26
C CYS A 474 -17.88 -23.74 -0.97
N ILE A 475 -18.00 -23.74 -2.30
CA ILE A 475 -18.34 -24.95 -3.06
C ILE A 475 -17.31 -26.07 -2.86
N GLU A 476 -16.10 -25.74 -2.42
CA GLU A 476 -15.07 -26.71 -2.02
C GLU A 476 -15.56 -27.67 -0.92
N MET A 477 -16.58 -27.27 -0.12
CA MET A 477 -17.18 -28.14 0.90
C MET A 477 -17.73 -29.46 0.32
N GLU A 478 -18.09 -29.47 -0.97
CA GLU A 478 -18.55 -30.68 -1.66
C GLU A 478 -17.46 -31.74 -1.82
N THR A 479 -16.21 -31.35 -1.74
CA THR A 479 -15.05 -32.25 -1.83
C THR A 479 -14.67 -32.87 -0.49
N LEU A 480 -15.27 -32.41 0.62
CA LEU A 480 -15.00 -32.98 1.94
C LEU A 480 -15.51 -34.43 2.02
N PRO A 481 -14.68 -35.38 2.50
CA PRO A 481 -15.11 -36.72 2.81
C PRO A 481 -16.28 -36.71 3.82
N GLU A 482 -17.30 -37.52 3.58
CA GLU A 482 -18.49 -37.63 4.46
C GLU A 482 -18.13 -37.90 5.93
N GLU A 483 -17.03 -38.60 6.18
CA GLU A 483 -16.56 -38.92 7.52
C GLU A 483 -16.36 -37.69 8.41
N PHE A 484 -16.10 -36.50 7.81
CA PHE A 484 -15.90 -35.24 8.56
C PHE A 484 -17.21 -34.67 9.11
N TYR A 485 -18.36 -34.97 8.48
CA TYR A 485 -19.66 -34.39 8.85
C TYR A 485 -20.78 -35.42 9.03
N LYS A 486 -20.44 -36.71 9.03
CA LYS A 486 -21.45 -37.78 9.18
C LYS A 486 -22.32 -37.56 10.40
N GLY A 487 -23.64 -37.48 10.17
CA GLY A 487 -24.64 -37.27 11.22
C GLY A 487 -24.75 -35.84 11.74
N LYS A 488 -24.04 -34.89 11.13
CA LYS A 488 -24.05 -33.44 11.46
C LYS A 488 -24.43 -32.64 10.21
N ILE A 489 -24.93 -31.44 10.42
CA ILE A 489 -25.13 -30.51 9.30
C ILE A 489 -23.79 -29.86 8.96
N LEU A 490 -23.43 -29.90 7.68
CA LEU A 490 -22.27 -29.21 7.14
C LEU A 490 -22.67 -27.80 6.70
N PHE A 491 -22.09 -26.81 7.36
CA PHE A 491 -22.13 -25.40 6.94
C PHE A 491 -20.84 -25.00 6.31
N GLY A 492 -20.89 -24.12 5.31
CA GLY A 492 -19.74 -23.47 4.74
C GLY A 492 -19.96 -21.97 4.65
N ILE A 493 -18.91 -21.16 4.73
CA ILE A 493 -19.03 -19.69 4.68
C ILE A 493 -18.24 -19.13 3.52
N ASP A 494 -18.93 -18.42 2.60
CA ASP A 494 -18.28 -17.43 1.74
C ASP A 494 -18.18 -16.12 2.50
N THR A 495 -16.96 -15.77 2.88
CA THR A 495 -16.69 -14.55 3.64
C THR A 495 -16.66 -13.30 2.76
N PHE A 496 -16.60 -12.12 3.37
CA PHE A 496 -16.51 -10.84 2.65
C PHE A 496 -15.39 -10.85 1.61
N GLY A 497 -15.74 -10.61 0.34
CA GLY A 497 -14.80 -10.59 -0.78
C GLY A 497 -14.32 -11.97 -1.28
N VAL A 498 -14.93 -13.07 -0.81
CA VAL A 498 -14.55 -14.44 -1.18
C VAL A 498 -15.78 -15.19 -1.73
N GLY A 499 -15.57 -16.14 -2.63
CA GLY A 499 -16.62 -16.98 -3.20
C GLY A 499 -17.72 -16.17 -3.88
N ASN A 500 -18.96 -16.30 -3.43
CA ASN A 500 -20.11 -15.56 -3.97
C ASN A 500 -20.01 -14.04 -3.77
N MET A 501 -19.12 -13.56 -2.93
CA MET A 501 -18.92 -12.14 -2.64
C MET A 501 -17.71 -11.53 -3.37
N ILE A 502 -16.99 -12.32 -4.19
CA ILE A 502 -15.88 -11.79 -4.99
C ILE A 502 -16.45 -10.93 -6.14
N PRO A 503 -15.93 -9.72 -6.38
CA PRO A 503 -16.43 -8.87 -7.45
C PRO A 503 -16.29 -9.53 -8.82
N THR A 504 -17.39 -9.53 -9.58
CA THR A 504 -17.43 -10.05 -10.95
C THR A 504 -17.20 -8.98 -12.00
N SER A 505 -17.35 -7.70 -11.64
CA SER A 505 -17.37 -6.55 -12.55
C SER A 505 -16.49 -5.38 -12.12
N CYS A 506 -15.56 -5.57 -11.16
CA CYS A 506 -14.62 -4.50 -10.84
C CYS A 506 -13.51 -4.40 -11.92
N GLY A 507 -12.98 -3.18 -12.11
CA GLY A 507 -11.92 -2.88 -13.09
C GLY A 507 -10.59 -3.60 -12.84
N VAL A 508 -10.47 -4.35 -11.73
CA VAL A 508 -9.31 -5.18 -11.42
C VAL A 508 -9.27 -6.43 -12.30
N SER A 509 -8.08 -6.74 -12.79
CA SER A 509 -7.88 -7.69 -13.89
C SER A 509 -8.01 -9.17 -13.49
N SER A 510 -7.98 -9.52 -12.22
CA SER A 510 -7.92 -10.90 -11.75
C SER A 510 -8.66 -11.15 -10.45
N ARG A 511 -9.20 -12.39 -10.32
CA ARG A 511 -9.84 -12.90 -9.11
C ARG A 511 -9.00 -13.97 -8.40
N LYS A 512 -7.77 -14.18 -8.86
CA LYS A 512 -6.89 -15.15 -8.21
C LYS A 512 -6.29 -14.55 -6.95
N PRO A 513 -6.27 -15.27 -5.83
CA PRO A 513 -5.82 -14.74 -4.53
C PRO A 513 -4.40 -14.17 -4.51
N GLY A 514 -3.48 -14.75 -5.28
CA GLY A 514 -2.07 -14.35 -5.31
C GLY A 514 -1.72 -13.25 -6.33
N ASP A 515 -2.68 -12.83 -7.17
CA ASP A 515 -2.40 -11.88 -8.23
C ASP A 515 -2.29 -10.45 -7.70
N PHE A 516 -1.18 -9.77 -8.05
CA PHE A 516 -1.03 -8.34 -7.83
C PHE A 516 -2.04 -7.57 -8.68
N TYR A 517 -2.61 -6.51 -8.11
CA TYR A 517 -3.68 -5.70 -8.72
C TYR A 517 -4.98 -6.47 -9.01
N GLY A 518 -5.13 -7.68 -8.50
CA GLY A 518 -6.40 -8.42 -8.50
C GLY A 518 -7.35 -7.91 -7.40
N ALA A 519 -8.58 -8.47 -7.37
CA ALA A 519 -9.61 -8.10 -6.40
C ALA A 519 -9.13 -8.24 -4.95
N TYR A 520 -8.45 -9.33 -4.62
CA TYR A 520 -7.93 -9.57 -3.27
C TYR A 520 -6.87 -8.57 -2.86
N TRP A 521 -5.99 -8.20 -3.80
CA TRP A 521 -4.99 -7.16 -3.58
C TRP A 521 -5.64 -5.81 -3.29
N HIS A 522 -6.58 -5.42 -4.14
CA HIS A 522 -7.26 -4.13 -4.06
C HIS A 522 -7.97 -3.94 -2.72
N PHE A 523 -8.82 -4.90 -2.33
CA PHE A 523 -9.60 -4.78 -1.09
C PHE A 523 -8.76 -4.91 0.18
N ALA A 524 -7.71 -5.74 0.17
CA ALA A 524 -6.76 -5.80 1.27
C ALA A 524 -6.05 -4.45 1.45
N GLY A 525 -5.59 -3.83 0.36
CA GLY A 525 -4.97 -2.51 0.39
C GLY A 525 -5.89 -1.42 0.93
N LEU A 526 -7.14 -1.36 0.43
CA LEU A 526 -8.15 -0.42 0.93
C LEU A 526 -8.45 -0.63 2.43
N SER A 527 -8.48 -1.88 2.89
CA SER A 527 -8.67 -2.20 4.31
C SER A 527 -7.54 -1.61 5.15
N VAL A 528 -6.29 -1.79 4.73
CA VAL A 528 -5.10 -1.25 5.40
C VAL A 528 -5.16 0.27 5.49
N MET A 529 -5.51 0.96 4.41
CA MET A 529 -5.65 2.43 4.40
C MET A 529 -6.73 2.93 5.36
N LEU A 530 -7.78 2.12 5.57
CA LEU A 530 -8.88 2.42 6.52
C LEU A 530 -8.56 2.06 7.98
N GLY A 531 -7.35 1.58 8.28
CA GLY A 531 -7.02 1.09 9.62
C GLY A 531 -7.74 -0.21 9.98
N LYS A 532 -8.16 -0.96 8.96
CA LYS A 532 -8.81 -2.27 9.09
C LYS A 532 -7.87 -3.35 8.54
N SER A 533 -8.21 -4.60 8.78
CA SER A 533 -7.58 -5.71 8.07
C SER A 533 -8.63 -6.45 7.24
N PHE A 534 -8.24 -6.95 6.07
CA PHE A 534 -9.17 -7.74 5.27
C PHE A 534 -9.59 -9.03 5.98
N PRO A 535 -8.66 -9.77 6.67
CA PRO A 535 -9.06 -10.88 7.54
C PRO A 535 -10.06 -10.46 8.63
N GLY A 536 -9.96 -9.23 9.17
CA GLY A 536 -10.89 -8.70 10.16
C GLY A 536 -12.30 -8.53 9.63
N LEU A 537 -12.43 -7.97 8.41
CA LEU A 537 -13.74 -7.86 7.75
C LEU A 537 -14.38 -9.21 7.47
N GLN A 538 -13.58 -10.25 7.21
CA GLN A 538 -14.04 -11.62 7.03
C GLN A 538 -14.42 -12.27 8.36
N MET A 539 -13.60 -12.08 9.39
CA MET A 539 -13.86 -12.62 10.73
C MET A 539 -15.14 -12.08 11.34
N GLU A 540 -15.49 -10.83 11.08
CA GLU A 540 -16.78 -10.27 11.53
C GLU A 540 -17.94 -11.09 11.00
N GLY A 541 -17.94 -11.48 9.71
CA GLY A 541 -18.95 -12.34 9.11
C GLY A 541 -18.98 -13.75 9.70
N ILE A 542 -17.79 -14.36 9.93
CA ILE A 542 -17.70 -15.70 10.51
C ILE A 542 -18.27 -15.71 11.94
N LEU A 543 -17.89 -14.72 12.76
CA LEU A 543 -18.34 -14.63 14.14
C LEU A 543 -19.84 -14.31 14.22
N ALA A 544 -20.37 -13.48 13.31
CA ALA A 544 -21.79 -13.23 13.19
C ALA A 544 -22.58 -14.51 12.84
N ALA A 545 -22.09 -15.30 11.87
CA ALA A 545 -22.67 -16.58 11.51
C ALA A 545 -22.69 -17.57 12.68
N LEU A 546 -21.59 -17.68 13.43
CA LEU A 546 -21.54 -18.53 14.63
C LEU A 546 -22.52 -18.08 15.70
N LYS A 547 -22.66 -16.77 15.95
CA LYS A 547 -23.67 -16.24 16.88
C LYS A 547 -25.09 -16.55 16.43
N LEU A 548 -25.36 -16.49 15.11
CA LEU A 548 -26.66 -16.90 14.56
C LEU A 548 -26.91 -18.41 14.81
N LEU A 549 -25.95 -19.28 14.49
CA LEU A 549 -26.05 -20.71 14.75
C LEU A 549 -26.30 -21.00 16.22
N LYS A 550 -25.59 -20.32 17.13
CA LYS A 550 -25.82 -20.43 18.58
C LYS A 550 -27.25 -20.04 18.99
N ALA A 551 -27.74 -18.94 18.45
CA ALA A 551 -29.10 -18.46 18.70
C ALA A 551 -30.17 -19.44 18.15
N GLN A 552 -29.84 -20.22 17.11
CA GLN A 552 -30.67 -21.30 16.56
C GLN A 552 -30.50 -22.63 17.30
N GLY A 553 -29.73 -22.70 18.37
CA GLY A 553 -29.58 -23.86 19.26
C GLY A 553 -28.37 -24.75 19.01
N THR A 554 -27.41 -24.33 18.17
CA THR A 554 -26.15 -25.05 18.00
C THR A 554 -25.28 -24.88 19.26
N GLU A 555 -24.89 -25.98 19.86
CA GLU A 555 -24.07 -26.02 21.09
C GLU A 555 -22.58 -26.21 20.77
N ASN A 556 -22.24 -27.08 19.81
CA ASN A 556 -20.89 -27.46 19.47
C ASN A 556 -20.63 -27.40 17.96
N VAL A 557 -19.48 -26.87 17.60
CA VAL A 557 -19.01 -26.76 16.22
C VAL A 557 -17.65 -27.45 16.03
N THR A 558 -17.60 -28.40 15.09
CA THR A 558 -16.32 -28.87 14.53
C THR A 558 -15.96 -27.94 13.38
N LEU A 559 -14.84 -27.24 13.49
CA LEU A 559 -14.38 -26.30 12.49
C LEU A 559 -13.34 -26.95 11.57
N ILE A 560 -13.54 -26.80 10.25
CA ILE A 560 -12.60 -27.28 9.24
C ILE A 560 -12.17 -26.11 8.38
N GLY A 561 -10.89 -25.79 8.36
CA GLY A 561 -10.32 -24.74 7.50
C GLY A 561 -9.36 -25.34 6.47
N ARG A 562 -9.46 -24.93 5.20
CA ARG A 562 -8.55 -25.36 4.14
C ARG A 562 -7.79 -24.17 3.58
N GLY A 563 -6.48 -24.34 3.30
CA GLY A 563 -5.64 -23.29 2.71
C GLY A 563 -5.70 -22.00 3.52
N TYR A 564 -6.11 -20.90 2.90
CA TYR A 564 -6.33 -19.63 3.61
C TYR A 564 -7.42 -19.76 4.72
N GLY A 565 -8.46 -20.56 4.48
CA GLY A 565 -9.48 -20.85 5.49
C GLY A 565 -8.93 -21.50 6.74
N ALA A 566 -7.77 -22.15 6.71
CA ALA A 566 -7.10 -22.69 7.90
C ALA A 566 -6.64 -21.58 8.86
N ILE A 567 -6.16 -20.46 8.32
CA ILE A 567 -5.78 -19.28 9.13
C ILE A 567 -7.02 -18.67 9.80
N LEU A 568 -8.09 -18.42 9.03
CA LEU A 568 -9.36 -17.89 9.56
C LEU A 568 -9.98 -18.85 10.59
N GLY A 569 -9.89 -20.17 10.32
CA GLY A 569 -10.35 -21.20 11.24
C GLY A 569 -9.61 -21.17 12.58
N THR A 570 -8.30 -20.99 12.53
CA THR A 570 -7.47 -20.83 13.73
C THR A 570 -7.89 -19.61 14.55
N TYR A 571 -8.13 -18.47 13.89
CA TYR A 571 -8.61 -17.25 14.54
C TYR A 571 -10.01 -17.42 15.12
N THR A 572 -10.89 -18.12 14.38
CA THR A 572 -12.24 -18.43 14.83
C THR A 572 -12.23 -19.30 16.09
N ALA A 573 -11.41 -20.34 16.11
CA ALA A 573 -11.28 -21.25 17.27
C ALA A 573 -10.81 -20.52 18.52
N LEU A 574 -9.92 -19.53 18.39
CA LEU A 574 -9.48 -18.72 19.52
C LEU A 574 -10.55 -17.73 20.02
N LEU A 575 -11.33 -17.13 19.09
CA LEU A 575 -12.28 -16.07 19.42
C LEU A 575 -13.68 -16.56 19.78
N ALA A 576 -14.03 -17.80 19.40
CA ALA A 576 -15.31 -18.44 19.67
C ALA A 576 -15.10 -19.79 20.41
N GLU A 577 -14.20 -19.81 21.39
CA GLU A 577 -13.85 -20.98 22.17
C GLU A 577 -15.03 -21.66 22.87
N ASP A 578 -16.06 -20.88 23.20
CA ASP A 578 -17.29 -21.36 23.83
C ASP A 578 -18.21 -22.16 22.89
N MET A 579 -17.89 -22.18 21.57
CA MET A 579 -18.65 -22.92 20.56
C MET A 579 -17.81 -23.92 19.78
N VAL A 580 -16.51 -23.65 19.59
CA VAL A 580 -15.64 -24.49 18.77
C VAL A 580 -15.00 -25.58 19.62
N GLU A 581 -15.49 -26.80 19.47
CA GLU A 581 -15.00 -27.97 20.20
C GLU A 581 -13.74 -28.56 19.57
N LYS A 582 -13.68 -28.55 18.24
CA LYS A 582 -12.58 -29.16 17.48
C LYS A 582 -12.22 -28.32 16.26
N THR A 583 -10.93 -28.23 15.96
CA THR A 583 -10.42 -27.52 14.79
C THR A 583 -9.51 -28.43 13.96
N ILE A 584 -9.82 -28.56 12.66
CA ILE A 584 -9.07 -29.36 11.70
C ILE A 584 -8.58 -28.44 10.59
N LEU A 585 -7.31 -28.49 10.27
CA LEU A 585 -6.66 -27.65 9.27
C LEU A 585 -6.16 -28.51 8.11
N LEU A 586 -6.68 -28.25 6.92
CA LEU A 586 -6.34 -28.97 5.69
C LEU A 586 -5.49 -28.06 4.80
N ASP A 587 -4.45 -28.61 4.16
CA ASP A 587 -3.63 -27.88 3.19
C ASP A 587 -3.15 -26.52 3.74
N ALA A 588 -2.83 -26.44 5.02
CA ALA A 588 -2.53 -25.21 5.74
C ALA A 588 -1.25 -24.55 5.20
N PRO A 589 -1.20 -23.20 5.03
CA PRO A 589 -0.04 -22.51 4.52
C PRO A 589 1.13 -22.51 5.52
N CYS A 590 2.32 -22.09 5.04
CA CYS A 590 3.49 -21.91 5.91
C CYS A 590 3.29 -20.78 6.94
N ALA A 591 4.18 -20.68 7.93
CA ALA A 591 4.20 -19.60 8.89
C ALA A 591 4.38 -18.23 8.20
N PHE A 592 3.82 -17.18 8.77
CA PHE A 592 4.03 -15.81 8.26
C PHE A 592 5.51 -15.38 8.34
N GLU A 593 6.24 -15.81 9.35
CA GLU A 593 7.67 -15.51 9.47
C GLU A 593 8.51 -16.11 8.34
N GLU A 594 8.05 -17.20 7.72
CA GLU A 594 8.71 -17.83 6.59
C GLU A 594 8.49 -17.04 5.28
N LEU A 595 7.40 -16.27 5.17
CA LEU A 595 7.12 -15.43 4.02
C LEU A 595 8.09 -14.25 3.94
N VAL A 596 8.45 -13.66 5.10
CA VAL A 596 9.21 -12.41 5.13
C VAL A 596 10.62 -12.59 4.57
N GLY A 597 10.94 -11.74 3.59
CA GLY A 597 12.24 -11.76 2.91
C GLY A 597 12.36 -12.86 1.84
N THR A 598 11.23 -13.41 1.39
CA THR A 598 11.18 -14.39 0.29
C THR A 598 10.23 -13.92 -0.81
N TYR A 599 10.48 -14.33 -2.03
CA TYR A 599 9.45 -14.15 -3.07
C TYR A 599 8.38 -15.23 -2.92
N ASN A 600 7.13 -14.81 -2.77
CA ASN A 600 6.01 -15.73 -2.61
C ASN A 600 4.72 -15.19 -3.22
N THR A 601 3.82 -16.09 -3.57
CA THR A 601 2.50 -15.81 -4.14
C THR A 601 1.39 -15.81 -3.08
N PHE A 602 1.73 -15.77 -1.80
CA PHE A 602 0.74 -15.70 -0.74
C PHE A 602 -0.17 -14.46 -0.91
N SER A 603 -1.47 -14.64 -0.75
CA SER A 603 -2.44 -13.57 -0.99
C SER A 603 -2.28 -12.42 0.01
N PHE A 604 -2.34 -11.19 -0.47
CA PHE A 604 -2.41 -10.01 0.41
C PHE A 604 -3.65 -10.04 1.33
N ALA A 605 -4.76 -10.61 0.84
CA ALA A 605 -5.97 -10.77 1.64
C ALA A 605 -5.75 -11.59 2.93
N GLY A 606 -4.73 -12.46 2.96
CA GLY A 606 -4.38 -13.26 4.13
C GLY A 606 -3.43 -12.57 5.11
N ILE A 607 -2.87 -11.43 4.74
CA ILE A 607 -1.92 -10.70 5.58
C ILE A 607 -2.65 -10.01 6.73
N LEU A 608 -2.23 -10.31 7.95
CA LEU A 608 -2.72 -9.62 9.16
C LEU A 608 -1.67 -8.63 9.66
N PRO A 609 -1.90 -7.32 9.50
CA PRO A 609 -0.92 -6.31 9.90
C PRO A 609 -0.53 -6.42 11.39
N ASN A 610 0.75 -6.23 11.67
CA ASN A 610 1.35 -6.23 13.01
C ASN A 610 1.34 -7.56 13.77
N ILE A 611 0.78 -8.64 13.23
CA ILE A 611 0.62 -9.90 13.97
C ILE A 611 1.96 -10.47 14.45
N LEU A 612 3.01 -10.38 13.62
CA LEU A 612 4.34 -10.89 13.97
C LEU A 612 5.03 -10.12 15.11
N LYS A 613 4.48 -9.02 15.59
CA LYS A 613 4.92 -8.38 16.85
C LYS A 613 4.54 -9.20 18.09
N TYR A 614 3.58 -10.09 17.95
CA TYR A 614 2.95 -10.78 19.07
C TYR A 614 3.01 -12.30 18.94
N ALA A 615 2.59 -12.83 17.80
CA ALA A 615 2.52 -14.26 17.51
C ALA A 615 2.54 -14.50 16.00
N ASP A 616 2.87 -15.71 15.57
CA ASP A 616 2.50 -16.21 14.25
C ASP A 616 1.12 -16.89 14.32
N TRP A 617 0.43 -17.04 13.18
CA TRP A 617 -0.82 -17.78 13.14
C TRP A 617 -0.66 -19.25 13.59
N LEU A 618 0.52 -19.87 13.37
CA LEU A 618 0.85 -21.20 13.86
C LEU A 618 0.97 -21.26 15.40
N ASP A 619 1.38 -20.18 16.05
CA ASP A 619 1.38 -20.12 17.52
C ASP A 619 -0.04 -20.13 18.07
N ILE A 620 -0.95 -19.45 17.37
CA ILE A 620 -2.37 -19.45 17.70
C ILE A 620 -2.98 -20.84 17.44
N ALA A 621 -2.64 -21.51 16.33
CA ALA A 621 -3.09 -22.87 16.02
C ALA A 621 -2.68 -23.87 17.12
N LYS A 622 -1.46 -23.76 17.64
CA LYS A 622 -1.00 -24.55 18.79
C LYS A 622 -1.82 -24.25 20.06
N ALA A 623 -2.10 -22.97 20.33
CA ALA A 623 -2.86 -22.56 21.52
C ALA A 623 -4.32 -23.05 21.53
N VAL A 624 -4.90 -23.33 20.36
CA VAL A 624 -6.25 -23.90 20.22
C VAL A 624 -6.24 -25.41 19.96
N ASN A 625 -5.08 -26.07 20.03
CA ASN A 625 -4.91 -27.51 19.77
C ASN A 625 -5.45 -27.95 18.39
N ALA A 626 -5.21 -27.16 17.34
CA ALA A 626 -5.66 -27.49 15.99
C ALA A 626 -4.96 -28.74 15.44
N GLU A 627 -5.73 -29.61 14.78
CA GLU A 627 -5.23 -30.79 14.09
C GLU A 627 -4.85 -30.44 12.66
N PHE A 628 -3.61 -30.68 12.26
CA PHE A 628 -3.14 -30.53 10.88
C PHE A 628 -3.32 -31.86 10.13
N ARG A 629 -3.90 -31.81 8.92
CA ARG A 629 -4.12 -32.97 8.05
C ARG A 629 -3.80 -32.67 6.58
#